data_417a7fa32a970216ba2038ce46a7704b
#
_entry.id   417a7fa32a970216ba2038ce46a7704b
#
_cell.length_a   1.000
_cell.length_b   1.000
_cell.length_c   1.000
_cell.angle_alpha   90.00
_cell.angle_beta   90.00
_cell.angle_gamma   90.00
#
_symmetry.space_group_name_H-M   'P 1'
#
loop_
_entity.id
_entity.type
_entity.pdbx_description
1 polymer ?
#
loop_
_entity_poly.entity_id
_entity_poly.type
_entity_poly.pdbx_seq_one_letter_code
_entity_poly.pdbx_strand_id
1 'polypeptide(L)'
;MTFMKNKSGPLFALFLLAALNGCSDSADTNGDGSVSRQERAEEMRRDGYLAMQPGRWRMNFAFTEIDVPRLGAQEKESIKAELAKGASGLSCLSEADAAKPGPDFFGGQGAEDCSYTHFDIAGNRAKMTLKCGMGDLGKARMDLDGTLGDADFNFDTNLEVQVPMAGKIKLKGTMTGVHEGQCKGDE
;
A
#
# COMPACT_ATOMS: atom_id res chain seq x y z
N MET A 1 -53.12 -35.19 -63.30
CA MET A 1 -52.95 -33.81 -63.75
C MET A 1 -53.57 -32.90 -62.75
N THR A 2 -52.80 -32.40 -61.80
CA THR A 2 -53.26 -31.38 -60.86
C THR A 2 -52.09 -30.59 -60.38
N PHE A 3 -52.03 -29.31 -60.69
CA PHE A 3 -51.05 -28.33 -60.35
C PHE A 3 -51.23 -27.93 -58.89
N MET A 4 -50.25 -28.09 -58.09
CA MET A 4 -50.15 -27.44 -56.73
C MET A 4 -49.23 -26.24 -56.75
N LYS A 5 -49.87 -25.11 -56.49
CA LYS A 5 -49.29 -23.77 -56.46
C LYS A 5 -48.60 -23.54 -55.12
N ASN A 6 -47.32 -23.40 -55.16
CA ASN A 6 -46.49 -23.14 -53.95
C ASN A 6 -46.50 -21.65 -53.67
N LYS A 7 -46.98 -21.24 -52.48
CA LYS A 7 -46.98 -19.85 -52.00
C LYS A 7 -45.76 -19.68 -51.13
N SER A 8 -44.80 -18.92 -51.63
CA SER A 8 -43.65 -18.42 -50.86
C SER A 8 -44.12 -17.30 -49.95
N GLY A 9 -44.03 -17.52 -48.64
CA GLY A 9 -44.18 -16.46 -47.64
C GLY A 9 -42.81 -15.89 -47.27
N PRO A 10 -42.67 -14.57 -47.07
CA PRO A 10 -41.41 -13.98 -46.68
C PRO A 10 -41.13 -14.25 -45.19
N LEU A 11 -40.00 -14.88 -44.93
CA LEU A 11 -39.43 -14.98 -43.59
C LEU A 11 -38.96 -13.57 -43.15
N PHE A 12 -39.71 -13.02 -42.19
CA PHE A 12 -39.25 -11.84 -41.44
C PHE A 12 -38.17 -12.28 -40.47
N ALA A 13 -36.92 -12.00 -40.84
CA ALA A 13 -35.78 -12.15 -39.95
C ALA A 13 -35.86 -11.02 -38.91
N LEU A 14 -36.31 -11.34 -37.70
CA LEU A 14 -36.25 -10.47 -36.55
C LEU A 14 -34.80 -10.44 -36.05
N PHE A 15 -34.06 -9.41 -36.43
CA PHE A 15 -32.78 -9.11 -35.82
C PHE A 15 -33.01 -8.60 -34.39
N LEU A 16 -32.86 -9.47 -33.39
CA LEU A 16 -32.70 -9.05 -32.00
C LEU A 16 -31.32 -8.35 -31.90
N LEU A 17 -31.34 -7.04 -31.93
CA LEU A 17 -30.22 -6.26 -31.41
C LEU A 17 -30.20 -6.46 -29.87
N ALA A 18 -29.40 -7.40 -29.40
CA ALA A 18 -28.98 -7.46 -28.04
C ALA A 18 -28.10 -6.21 -27.78
N ALA A 19 -28.72 -5.19 -27.18
CA ALA A 19 -27.98 -4.08 -26.60
C ALA A 19 -27.13 -4.67 -25.48
N LEU A 20 -25.86 -4.91 -25.77
CA LEU A 20 -24.81 -5.09 -24.77
C LEU A 20 -24.69 -3.74 -24.05
N ASN A 21 -25.56 -3.49 -23.07
CA ASN A 21 -25.25 -2.54 -22.02
C ASN A 21 -24.06 -3.13 -21.26
N GLY A 22 -22.86 -2.88 -21.78
CA GLY A 22 -21.67 -3.04 -21.01
C GLY A 22 -21.81 -2.13 -19.79
N CYS A 23 -21.93 -2.71 -18.59
CA CYS A 23 -21.65 -2.01 -17.37
C CYS A 23 -20.17 -1.61 -17.42
N SER A 24 -19.85 -0.50 -18.07
CA SER A 24 -18.65 0.23 -17.77
C SER A 24 -19.00 1.03 -16.52
N ASP A 25 -18.76 0.48 -15.33
CA ASP A 25 -18.45 1.30 -14.18
C ASP A 25 -17.18 2.07 -14.56
N SER A 26 -17.36 3.17 -15.27
CA SER A 26 -16.23 4.01 -15.63
C SER A 26 -15.83 4.76 -14.39
N ALA A 27 -14.57 4.70 -14.04
CA ALA A 27 -13.96 5.52 -13.01
C ALA A 27 -14.11 7.02 -13.28
N ASP A 28 -14.41 7.38 -14.51
CA ASP A 28 -14.75 8.75 -14.95
C ASP A 28 -16.13 9.15 -14.40
N THR A 29 -16.14 9.71 -13.19
CA THR A 29 -17.39 10.12 -12.50
C THR A 29 -17.89 11.48 -12.96
N ASN A 30 -17.05 12.32 -13.58
CA ASN A 30 -17.41 13.64 -14.09
C ASN A 30 -17.74 13.64 -15.59
N GLY A 31 -17.46 12.55 -16.31
CA GLY A 31 -17.80 12.36 -17.72
C GLY A 31 -16.95 13.18 -18.69
N ASP A 32 -15.74 13.60 -18.29
CA ASP A 32 -14.85 14.42 -19.12
C ASP A 32 -14.01 13.59 -20.11
N GLY A 33 -14.13 12.27 -20.07
CA GLY A 33 -13.43 11.31 -20.94
C GLY A 33 -12.03 10.98 -20.46
N SER A 34 -11.64 11.44 -19.24
CA SER A 34 -10.39 11.10 -18.59
C SER A 34 -10.65 10.65 -17.15
N VAL A 35 -9.88 9.67 -16.67
CA VAL A 35 -9.95 9.27 -15.27
C VAL A 35 -8.91 10.03 -14.49
N SER A 36 -9.35 11.01 -13.71
CA SER A 36 -8.49 11.74 -12.80
C SER A 36 -7.96 10.82 -11.68
N ARG A 37 -6.89 11.24 -11.01
CA ARG A 37 -6.35 10.49 -9.86
C ARG A 37 -7.33 10.39 -8.70
N GLN A 38 -8.14 11.44 -8.52
CA GLN A 38 -9.15 11.52 -7.48
C GLN A 38 -10.31 10.54 -7.74
N GLU A 39 -10.77 10.45 -8.99
CA GLU A 39 -11.79 9.49 -9.41
C GLU A 39 -11.31 8.06 -9.28
N ARG A 40 -10.05 7.79 -9.62
CA ARG A 40 -9.44 6.48 -9.42
C ARG A 40 -9.35 6.10 -7.94
N ALA A 41 -9.00 7.04 -7.07
CA ALA A 41 -8.97 6.80 -5.63
C ALA A 41 -10.37 6.53 -5.06
N GLU A 42 -11.40 7.19 -5.58
CA GLU A 42 -12.80 6.94 -5.21
C GLU A 42 -13.32 5.60 -5.72
N GLU A 43 -12.95 5.20 -6.94
CA GLU A 43 -13.22 3.87 -7.48
C GLU A 43 -12.58 2.79 -6.61
N MET A 44 -11.32 2.94 -6.26
CA MET A 44 -10.62 1.98 -5.39
C MET A 44 -11.27 1.88 -4.00
N ARG A 45 -11.76 2.98 -3.42
CA ARG A 45 -12.55 2.95 -2.17
C ARG A 45 -13.87 2.21 -2.36
N ARG A 46 -14.52 2.40 -3.49
CA ARG A 46 -15.80 1.76 -3.84
C ARG A 46 -15.63 0.25 -3.99
N ASP A 47 -14.52 -0.17 -4.58
CA ASP A 47 -14.15 -1.58 -4.77
C ASP A 47 -13.60 -2.23 -3.49
N GLY A 48 -13.59 -1.51 -2.36
CA GLY A 48 -13.10 -2.02 -1.09
C GLY A 48 -11.57 -1.96 -0.93
N TYR A 49 -10.86 -1.32 -1.85
CA TYR A 49 -9.47 -0.94 -1.66
C TYR A 49 -9.41 0.30 -0.79
N LEU A 50 -8.69 0.19 0.31
CA LEU A 50 -8.51 1.31 1.22
C LEU A 50 -7.50 2.29 0.61
N ALA A 51 -7.95 3.47 0.18
CA ALA A 51 -7.05 4.55 -0.16
C ALA A 51 -6.72 5.35 1.11
N MET A 52 -5.45 5.51 1.41
CA MET A 52 -5.00 6.42 2.49
C MET A 52 -5.27 7.87 2.09
N GLN A 53 -5.48 8.75 3.07
CA GLN A 53 -5.60 10.18 2.78
C GLN A 53 -4.26 10.75 2.32
N PRO A 54 -4.21 11.48 1.21
CA PRO A 54 -3.02 12.20 0.81
C PRO A 54 -2.72 13.32 1.80
N GLY A 55 -1.44 13.58 2.02
CA GLY A 55 -1.02 14.63 2.95
C GLY A 55 0.07 14.19 3.90
N ARG A 56 0.21 14.93 4.98
CA ARG A 56 1.22 14.75 6.02
C ARG A 56 0.82 13.64 6.97
N TRP A 57 1.74 12.74 7.22
CA TRP A 57 1.62 11.62 8.14
C TRP A 57 2.70 11.67 9.21
N ARG A 58 2.30 11.49 10.44
CA ARG A 58 3.22 11.22 11.55
C ARG A 58 3.32 9.74 11.76
N MET A 59 4.53 9.22 11.63
CA MET A 59 4.85 7.82 11.88
C MET A 59 5.59 7.67 13.21
N ASN A 60 5.27 6.61 13.95
CA ASN A 60 5.96 6.28 15.18
C ASN A 60 6.36 4.81 15.15
N PHE A 61 7.59 4.53 15.55
CA PHE A 61 8.14 3.20 15.69
C PHE A 61 8.45 2.95 17.16
N ALA A 62 7.96 1.84 17.71
CA ALA A 62 8.23 1.41 19.07
C ALA A 62 8.76 -0.02 19.02
N PHE A 63 10.05 -0.21 19.29
CA PHE A 63 10.68 -1.52 19.29
C PHE A 63 10.63 -2.16 20.67
N THR A 64 10.19 -3.41 20.75
CA THR A 64 10.06 -4.19 21.98
C THR A 64 11.12 -5.27 22.10
N GLU A 65 11.61 -5.78 20.98
CA GLU A 65 12.64 -6.81 20.95
C GLU A 65 13.79 -6.35 20.04
N ILE A 66 15.02 -6.61 20.51
CA ILE A 66 16.24 -6.39 19.73
C ILE A 66 17.16 -7.59 19.85
N ASP A 67 17.60 -8.10 18.71
CA ASP A 67 18.63 -9.14 18.62
C ASP A 67 19.81 -8.60 17.79
N VAL A 68 20.93 -8.38 18.46
CA VAL A 68 22.20 -7.97 17.86
C VAL A 68 23.25 -9.01 18.24
N PRO A 69 23.69 -9.86 17.33
CA PRO A 69 24.45 -11.09 17.66
C PRO A 69 25.77 -10.86 18.38
N ARG A 70 26.43 -9.73 18.12
CA ARG A 70 27.81 -9.48 18.58
C ARG A 70 27.93 -8.49 19.74
N LEU A 71 26.82 -8.04 20.31
CA LEU A 71 26.81 -7.14 21.46
C LEU A 71 26.76 -7.90 22.77
N GLY A 72 27.46 -7.38 23.78
CA GLY A 72 27.33 -7.85 25.15
C GLY A 72 25.94 -7.56 25.75
N ALA A 73 25.60 -8.20 26.86
CA ALA A 73 24.29 -8.05 27.48
C ALA A 73 24.01 -6.59 27.90
N GLN A 74 24.98 -5.90 28.45
CA GLN A 74 24.83 -4.50 28.91
C GLN A 74 24.60 -3.54 27.73
N GLU A 75 25.33 -3.73 26.62
CA GLU A 75 25.18 -2.92 25.42
C GLU A 75 23.79 -3.14 24.77
N LYS A 76 23.32 -4.41 24.74
CA LYS A 76 21.95 -4.73 24.27
C LYS A 76 20.88 -4.00 25.07
N GLU A 77 20.99 -4.00 26.40
CA GLU A 77 20.01 -3.31 27.25
C GLU A 77 20.07 -1.78 27.06
N SER A 78 21.25 -1.19 26.87
CA SER A 78 21.39 0.24 26.57
C SER A 78 20.72 0.62 25.24
N ILE A 79 20.93 -0.17 24.18
CA ILE A 79 20.31 0.07 22.88
C ILE A 79 18.80 -0.16 22.95
N LYS A 80 18.37 -1.20 23.67
CA LYS A 80 16.93 -1.46 23.88
C LYS A 80 16.26 -0.30 24.61
N ALA A 81 16.89 0.27 25.63
CA ALA A 81 16.37 1.43 26.34
C ALA A 81 16.29 2.68 25.45
N GLU A 82 17.24 2.86 24.52
CA GLU A 82 17.17 3.95 23.54
C GLU A 82 16.06 3.74 22.51
N LEU A 83 15.98 2.54 21.94
CA LEU A 83 14.93 2.18 20.97
C LEU A 83 13.53 2.17 21.59
N ALA A 84 13.41 1.88 22.91
CA ALA A 84 12.13 1.92 23.61
C ALA A 84 11.56 3.36 23.75
N LYS A 85 12.40 4.39 23.60
CA LYS A 85 11.93 5.78 23.51
C LYS A 85 11.13 6.03 22.23
N GLY A 86 11.22 5.11 21.29
CA GLY A 86 10.58 5.20 19.99
C GLY A 86 11.32 6.13 19.03
N ALA A 87 11.01 5.99 17.78
CA ALA A 87 11.40 6.92 16.74
C ALA A 87 10.13 7.47 16.09
N SER A 88 10.10 8.76 15.84
CA SER A 88 9.01 9.39 15.09
C SER A 88 9.56 10.08 13.86
N GLY A 89 8.81 10.03 12.78
CA GLY A 89 9.13 10.70 11.53
C GLY A 89 7.88 11.32 10.92
N LEU A 90 8.11 12.21 10.00
CA LEU A 90 7.06 12.79 9.16
C LEU A 90 7.27 12.29 7.73
N SER A 91 6.19 12.05 7.04
CA SER A 91 6.19 11.68 5.63
C SER A 91 5.04 12.35 4.92
N CYS A 92 5.25 12.74 3.68
CA CYS A 92 4.20 13.29 2.83
C CYS A 92 3.75 12.21 1.83
N LEU A 93 2.47 11.85 1.90
CA LEU A 93 1.84 10.96 0.93
C LEU A 93 1.21 11.79 -0.18
N SER A 94 1.68 11.62 -1.40
CA SER A 94 1.11 12.32 -2.55
C SER A 94 -0.28 11.78 -2.91
N GLU A 95 -1.11 12.57 -3.58
CA GLU A 95 -2.39 12.10 -4.13
C GLU A 95 -2.21 10.91 -5.09
N ALA A 96 -1.08 10.89 -5.83
CA ALA A 96 -0.77 9.82 -6.75
C ALA A 96 -0.54 8.48 -6.05
N ASP A 97 0.03 8.53 -4.84
CA ASP A 97 0.42 7.35 -4.07
C ASP A 97 -0.63 6.94 -3.03
N ALA A 98 -1.65 7.78 -2.81
CA ALA A 98 -2.66 7.56 -1.78
C ALA A 98 -3.42 6.23 -1.93
N ALA A 99 -3.65 5.78 -3.16
CA ALA A 99 -4.31 4.51 -3.44
C ALA A 99 -3.40 3.29 -3.20
N LYS A 100 -2.10 3.46 -3.46
CA LYS A 100 -1.08 2.44 -3.22
C LYS A 100 0.20 3.15 -2.77
N PRO A 101 0.38 3.36 -1.47
CA PRO A 101 1.57 4.01 -0.95
C PRO A 101 2.84 3.32 -1.43
N GLY A 102 3.80 4.11 -1.88
CA GLY A 102 5.10 3.60 -2.30
C GLY A 102 5.86 2.96 -1.12
N PRO A 103 6.80 2.07 -1.39
CA PRO A 103 7.59 1.45 -0.34
C PRO A 103 8.40 2.48 0.47
N ASP A 104 8.78 3.61 -0.14
CA ASP A 104 9.51 4.70 0.52
C ASP A 104 8.67 5.36 1.62
N PHE A 105 7.34 5.39 1.46
CA PHE A 105 6.44 5.92 2.48
C PHE A 105 6.58 5.16 3.81
N PHE A 106 6.64 3.82 3.77
CA PHE A 106 6.78 2.98 4.96
C PHE A 106 8.25 2.74 5.34
N GLY A 107 9.20 2.89 4.43
CA GLY A 107 10.62 2.67 4.67
C GLY A 107 11.23 3.70 5.62
N GLY A 108 10.65 4.89 5.68
CA GLY A 108 11.11 5.97 6.53
C GLY A 108 12.35 6.69 6.00
N GLN A 109 12.80 7.69 6.76
CA GLN A 109 13.98 8.48 6.40
C GLN A 109 15.25 7.63 6.37
N GLY A 110 16.07 7.80 5.34
CA GLY A 110 17.32 7.06 5.15
C GLY A 110 17.17 5.69 4.51
N ALA A 111 15.95 5.26 4.16
CA ALA A 111 15.73 4.11 3.31
C ALA A 111 15.83 4.54 1.84
N GLU A 112 16.61 3.78 1.06
CA GLU A 112 16.84 4.04 -0.36
C GLU A 112 16.42 2.83 -1.18
N ASP A 113 16.03 3.06 -2.43
CA ASP A 113 15.69 1.99 -3.38
C ASP A 113 14.74 0.94 -2.80
N CYS A 114 13.75 1.36 -2.03
CA CYS A 114 12.77 0.47 -1.44
C CYS A 114 11.88 -0.20 -2.49
N SER A 115 11.57 -1.46 -2.28
CA SER A 115 10.65 -2.22 -3.12
C SER A 115 9.80 -3.16 -2.30
N TYR A 116 8.53 -3.34 -2.73
CA TYR A 116 7.70 -4.41 -2.19
C TYR A 116 8.09 -5.76 -2.80
N THR A 117 8.31 -6.75 -1.94
CA THR A 117 8.39 -8.15 -2.36
C THR A 117 7.08 -8.89 -2.08
N HIS A 118 6.24 -8.32 -1.24
CA HIS A 118 4.87 -8.76 -0.96
C HIS A 118 4.02 -7.54 -0.61
N PHE A 119 2.80 -7.46 -1.15
CA PHE A 119 1.83 -6.40 -0.85
C PHE A 119 0.43 -6.99 -1.01
N ASP A 120 -0.27 -7.17 0.11
CA ASP A 120 -1.61 -7.71 0.15
C ASP A 120 -2.47 -6.87 1.10
N ILE A 121 -3.64 -6.45 0.60
CA ILE A 121 -4.63 -5.69 1.37
C ILE A 121 -5.99 -6.37 1.19
N ALA A 122 -6.62 -6.70 2.30
CA ALA A 122 -7.96 -7.28 2.35
C ALA A 122 -8.82 -6.52 3.36
N GLY A 123 -9.73 -5.68 2.87
CA GLY A 123 -10.46 -4.73 3.69
C GLY A 123 -9.51 -3.74 4.38
N ASN A 124 -9.52 -3.70 5.70
CA ASN A 124 -8.59 -2.89 6.49
C ASN A 124 -7.36 -3.65 6.99
N ARG A 125 -7.18 -4.92 6.59
CA ARG A 125 -5.97 -5.69 6.91
C ARG A 125 -4.97 -5.52 5.80
N ALA A 126 -3.70 -5.28 6.18
CA ALA A 126 -2.61 -5.20 5.24
C ALA A 126 -1.43 -6.06 5.70
N LYS A 127 -0.82 -6.74 4.74
CA LYS A 127 0.40 -7.51 4.95
C LYS A 127 1.39 -7.15 3.86
N MET A 128 2.54 -6.64 4.26
CA MET A 128 3.54 -6.12 3.34
C MET A 128 4.93 -6.61 3.72
N THR A 129 5.78 -6.79 2.72
CA THR A 129 7.21 -7.00 2.90
C THR A 129 7.96 -6.02 2.02
N LEU A 130 8.80 -5.22 2.64
CA LEU A 130 9.68 -4.27 1.96
C LEU A 130 11.13 -4.75 2.00
N LYS A 131 11.87 -4.41 0.96
CA LYS A 131 13.34 -4.48 0.94
C LYS A 131 13.86 -3.12 0.54
N CYS A 132 14.79 -2.59 1.33
CA CYS A 132 15.38 -1.27 1.14
C CYS A 132 16.92 -1.35 1.14
N GLY A 133 17.56 -0.47 0.40
CA GLY A 133 18.94 -0.07 0.66
C GLY A 133 19.01 0.80 1.91
N MET A 134 20.09 0.74 2.62
CA MET A 134 20.37 1.58 3.80
C MET A 134 21.73 2.25 3.65
N GLY A 135 22.12 2.57 2.41
CA GLY A 135 23.44 3.11 2.11
C GLY A 135 24.56 2.24 2.67
N ASP A 136 25.49 2.85 3.36
CA ASP A 136 26.64 2.16 4.00
C ASP A 136 26.22 1.20 5.13
N LEU A 137 25.00 1.33 5.65
CA LEU A 137 24.44 0.41 6.65
C LEU A 137 23.99 -0.92 6.05
N GLY A 138 23.99 -1.06 4.72
CA GLY A 138 23.71 -2.31 4.05
C GLY A 138 22.29 -2.44 3.52
N LYS A 139 21.58 -3.50 3.89
CA LYS A 139 20.22 -3.80 3.38
C LYS A 139 19.27 -4.09 4.53
N ALA A 140 18.05 -3.62 4.38
CA ALA A 140 16.96 -3.89 5.31
C ALA A 140 15.84 -4.71 4.64
N ARG A 141 15.20 -5.55 5.43
CA ARG A 141 13.92 -6.18 5.14
C ARG A 141 12.96 -5.85 6.27
N MET A 142 11.78 -5.36 5.93
CA MET A 142 10.72 -5.04 6.88
C MET A 142 9.46 -5.82 6.53
N ASP A 143 8.96 -6.60 7.46
CA ASP A 143 7.65 -7.25 7.36
C ASP A 143 6.67 -6.47 8.24
N LEU A 144 5.54 -6.09 7.67
CA LEU A 144 4.45 -5.35 8.29
C LEU A 144 3.18 -6.19 8.21
N ASP A 145 2.50 -6.40 9.33
CA ASP A 145 1.21 -7.13 9.40
C ASP A 145 0.29 -6.39 10.38
N GLY A 146 -0.86 -5.92 9.91
CA GLY A 146 -1.74 -5.16 10.77
C GLY A 146 -2.94 -4.54 10.08
N THR A 147 -3.30 -3.36 10.53
CA THR A 147 -4.43 -2.59 10.02
C THR A 147 -3.96 -1.34 9.28
N LEU A 148 -4.61 -1.08 8.17
CA LEU A 148 -4.43 0.10 7.35
C LEU A 148 -5.79 0.79 7.21
N GLY A 149 -5.91 2.00 7.74
CA GLY A 149 -7.07 2.87 7.61
C GLY A 149 -6.82 3.98 6.58
N ASP A 150 -7.84 4.78 6.32
CA ASP A 150 -7.73 5.96 5.46
C ASP A 150 -6.94 7.09 6.14
N ALA A 151 -7.03 7.21 7.46
CA ALA A 151 -6.39 8.27 8.25
C ALA A 151 -5.42 7.75 9.33
N ASP A 152 -5.31 6.45 9.51
CA ASP A 152 -4.39 5.83 10.45
C ASP A 152 -3.96 4.43 10.02
N PHE A 153 -2.88 3.94 10.60
CA PHE A 153 -2.47 2.54 10.48
C PHE A 153 -1.76 2.05 11.74
N ASN A 154 -1.80 0.73 11.95
CA ASN A 154 -1.10 0.07 13.04
C ASN A 154 -0.59 -1.30 12.56
N PHE A 155 0.73 -1.46 12.53
CA PHE A 155 1.39 -2.67 12.09
C PHE A 155 2.27 -3.28 13.18
N ASP A 156 2.20 -4.58 13.34
CA ASP A 156 3.28 -5.36 13.92
C ASP A 156 4.42 -5.38 12.91
N THR A 157 5.63 -5.06 13.38
CA THR A 157 6.80 -4.85 12.53
C THR A 157 7.92 -5.80 12.90
N ASN A 158 8.46 -6.51 11.90
CA ASN A 158 9.71 -7.25 12.00
C ASN A 158 10.72 -6.62 11.03
N LEU A 159 11.77 -6.01 11.56
CA LEU A 159 12.84 -5.40 10.79
C LEU A 159 14.12 -6.21 10.91
N GLU A 160 14.66 -6.66 9.78
CA GLU A 160 15.99 -7.27 9.69
C GLU A 160 16.91 -6.33 8.92
N VAL A 161 18.01 -5.94 9.54
CA VAL A 161 19.06 -5.13 8.89
C VAL A 161 20.32 -5.96 8.74
N GLN A 162 20.79 -6.12 7.51
CA GLN A 162 22.05 -6.79 7.22
C GLN A 162 23.16 -5.74 7.15
N VAL A 163 23.89 -5.60 8.26
CA VAL A 163 24.99 -4.63 8.39
C VAL A 163 26.30 -5.29 7.96
N PRO A 164 27.09 -4.70 7.06
CA PRO A 164 28.41 -5.19 6.73
C PRO A 164 29.26 -5.37 8.02
N MET A 165 29.97 -6.47 8.12
CA MET A 165 30.84 -6.83 9.27
C MET A 165 30.14 -7.05 10.62
N ALA A 166 29.00 -6.39 10.91
CA ALA A 166 28.23 -6.58 12.15
C ALA A 166 27.27 -7.76 12.10
N GLY A 167 26.87 -8.15 10.90
CA GLY A 167 25.94 -9.28 10.71
C GLY A 167 24.47 -8.83 10.64
N LYS A 168 23.58 -9.72 11.01
CA LYS A 168 22.14 -9.50 10.93
C LYS A 168 21.60 -9.00 12.27
N ILE A 169 20.99 -7.81 12.25
CA ILE A 169 20.27 -7.23 13.37
C ILE A 169 18.77 -7.49 13.14
N LYS A 170 18.08 -7.91 14.19
CA LYS A 170 16.62 -8.10 14.15
C LYS A 170 15.95 -7.24 15.20
N LEU A 171 14.91 -6.56 14.79
CA LEU A 171 14.09 -5.72 15.64
C LEU A 171 12.63 -6.13 15.47
N LYS A 172 11.88 -6.23 16.56
CA LYS A 172 10.42 -6.36 16.52
C LYS A 172 9.78 -5.24 17.29
N GLY A 173 8.59 -4.85 16.87
CA GLY A 173 7.85 -3.78 17.51
C GLY A 173 6.58 -3.44 16.77
N THR A 174 6.16 -2.22 16.92
CA THR A 174 4.97 -1.68 16.24
C THR A 174 5.35 -0.43 15.45
N MET A 175 4.68 -0.26 14.33
CA MET A 175 4.71 0.95 13.52
C MET A 175 3.29 1.51 13.44
N THR A 176 3.10 2.73 13.87
CA THR A 176 1.81 3.43 13.75
C THR A 176 1.96 4.68 12.91
N GLY A 177 0.90 5.05 12.24
CA GLY A 177 0.83 6.31 11.50
C GLY A 177 -0.51 6.98 11.68
N VAL A 178 -0.48 8.31 11.69
CA VAL A 178 -1.68 9.15 11.77
C VAL A 178 -1.56 10.29 10.76
N HIS A 179 -2.63 10.51 9.99
CA HIS A 179 -2.74 11.63 9.08
C HIS A 179 -2.89 12.95 9.85
N GLU A 180 -2.11 13.96 9.51
CA GLU A 180 -2.09 15.27 10.18
C GLU A 180 -2.52 16.44 9.27
N GLY A 181 -3.11 16.15 8.11
CA GLY A 181 -3.56 17.17 7.17
C GLY A 181 -2.62 17.33 5.99
N GLN A 182 -2.47 18.54 5.47
CA GLN A 182 -1.69 18.81 4.25
C GLN A 182 -0.19 18.77 4.50
N CYS A 183 0.57 18.35 3.48
CA CYS A 183 2.03 18.45 3.48
C CYS A 183 2.49 19.91 3.62
N LYS A 184 3.57 20.12 4.35
CA LYS A 184 4.12 21.45 4.62
C LYS A 184 5.48 21.68 3.96
N GLY A 185 6.09 20.60 3.40
CA GLY A 185 7.40 20.65 2.75
C GLY A 185 8.58 20.57 3.72
N ASP A 186 8.33 20.14 4.95
CA ASP A 186 9.32 19.91 6.01
C ASP A 186 9.39 18.42 6.44
N GLU A 187 8.73 17.54 5.67
CA GLU A 187 8.69 16.08 5.85
C GLU A 187 9.91 15.35 5.33
#